data_954e902be33822082710f1d0e173287a
#
_entry.id   954e902be33822082710f1d0e173287a
#
_cell.length_a   1.000
_cell.length_b   1.000
_cell.length_c   1.000
_cell.angle_alpha   90.00
_cell.angle_beta   90.00
_cell.angle_gamma   90.00
#
_symmetry.space_group_name_H-M   'P 1'
#
loop_
_entity.id
_entity.type
_entity.pdbx_description
1 polymer ?
#
loop_
_entity_poly.entity_id
_entity_poly.type
_entity_poly.pdbx_seq_one_letter_code
_entity_poly.pdbx_strand_id
1 'polypeptide(L)'
;IEQATPLEPFRLVQMDGDWRMQSMVRGRWLSLYRFDLRPVPPIDYVVANHYVSTHPDSNFVNHLNVARTTSDSRLSLHNREFTVRRVRREPKRRTLGSVAESRQTLEQQFLIRLPAHPQLDRRLDSLPDSVPA
;
A
#
# COMPACT_ATOMS: atom_id res chain seq x y z
N ILE A 1 12.41 -20.44 -1.58
CA ILE A 1 11.66 -20.59 -0.31
C ILE A 1 10.24 -20.10 -0.56
N GLU A 2 9.25 -20.93 -0.27
CA GLU A 2 7.83 -20.61 -0.37
C GLU A 2 7.23 -20.52 1.04
N GLN A 3 6.37 -19.53 1.27
CA GLN A 3 5.67 -19.29 2.53
C GLN A 3 4.18 -19.14 2.28
N ALA A 4 3.39 -20.01 2.90
CA ALA A 4 1.94 -19.84 2.94
C ALA A 4 1.57 -18.69 3.89
N THR A 5 0.62 -17.86 3.48
CA THR A 5 -0.01 -16.86 4.34
C THR A 5 -1.54 -17.02 4.28
N PRO A 6 -2.29 -16.39 5.19
CA PRO A 6 -3.75 -16.50 5.18
C PRO A 6 -4.42 -16.03 3.87
N LEU A 7 -3.80 -15.14 3.12
CA LEU A 7 -4.38 -14.55 1.90
C LEU A 7 -3.80 -15.17 0.63
N GLU A 8 -2.52 -15.00 0.38
CA GLU A 8 -1.83 -15.55 -0.78
C GLU A 8 -0.43 -16.05 -0.41
N PRO A 9 0.05 -17.15 -1.03
CA PRO A 9 1.42 -17.59 -0.83
C PRO A 9 2.42 -16.59 -1.39
N PHE A 10 3.57 -16.48 -0.71
CA PHE A 10 4.73 -15.73 -1.17
C PHE A 10 5.92 -16.66 -1.38
N ARG A 11 6.83 -16.29 -2.26
CA ARG A 11 8.10 -16.98 -2.39
C ARG A 11 9.24 -16.03 -2.74
N LEU A 12 10.44 -16.44 -2.34
CA LEU A 12 11.69 -15.84 -2.79
C LEU A 12 12.33 -16.78 -3.81
N VAL A 13 12.68 -16.27 -4.97
CA VAL A 13 13.42 -16.98 -6.01
C VAL A 13 14.66 -16.17 -6.39
N GLN A 14 15.75 -16.89 -6.65
CA GLN A 14 16.97 -16.27 -7.17
C GLN A 14 16.97 -16.40 -8.70
N MET A 15 17.17 -15.29 -9.39
CA MET A 15 17.20 -15.20 -10.84
C MET A 15 18.25 -14.16 -11.25
N ASP A 16 19.14 -14.54 -12.16
CA ASP A 16 20.16 -13.64 -12.75
C ASP A 16 21.03 -12.93 -11.69
N GLY A 17 21.32 -13.62 -10.56
CA GLY A 17 22.11 -13.09 -9.47
C GLY A 17 21.34 -12.26 -8.44
N ASP A 18 20.11 -11.87 -8.74
CA ASP A 18 19.22 -11.12 -7.84
C ASP A 18 18.17 -12.01 -7.18
N TRP A 19 17.59 -11.52 -6.09
CA TRP A 19 16.42 -12.09 -5.46
C TRP A 19 15.14 -11.40 -5.93
N ARG A 20 14.09 -12.20 -6.15
CA ARG A 20 12.75 -11.69 -6.47
C ARG A 20 11.75 -12.17 -5.43
N MET A 21 11.02 -11.23 -4.84
CA MET A 21 9.83 -11.52 -4.06
C MET A 21 8.65 -11.67 -4.99
N GLN A 22 7.97 -12.81 -4.91
CA GLN A 22 6.79 -13.11 -5.72
C GLN A 22 5.60 -13.46 -4.84
N SER A 23 4.39 -13.11 -5.32
CA SER A 23 3.11 -13.49 -4.72
C SER A 23 2.28 -14.30 -5.72
N MET A 24 1.55 -15.29 -5.22
CA MET A 24 0.60 -16.08 -6.01
C MET A 24 -0.70 -15.32 -6.19
N VAL A 25 -0.95 -14.81 -7.39
CA VAL A 25 -2.19 -14.09 -7.72
C VAL A 25 -2.92 -14.82 -8.85
N ARG A 26 -4.14 -15.23 -8.61
CA ARG A 26 -4.98 -15.93 -9.59
C ARG A 26 -4.26 -17.13 -10.26
N GLY A 27 -3.55 -17.93 -9.46
CA GLY A 27 -2.82 -19.11 -9.95
C GLY A 27 -1.51 -18.82 -10.69
N ARG A 28 -1.04 -17.58 -10.66
CA ARG A 28 0.25 -17.18 -11.28
C ARG A 28 1.16 -16.49 -10.28
N TRP A 29 2.45 -16.79 -10.35
CA TRP A 29 3.47 -16.08 -9.59
C TRP A 29 3.77 -14.73 -10.25
N LEU A 30 3.50 -13.64 -9.54
CA LEU A 30 3.79 -12.28 -9.96
C LEU A 30 4.97 -11.73 -9.14
N SER A 31 5.97 -11.19 -9.82
CA SER A 31 7.07 -10.50 -9.14
C SER A 31 6.58 -9.16 -8.61
N LEU A 32 6.81 -8.93 -7.31
CA LEU A 32 6.47 -7.69 -6.62
C LEU A 32 7.63 -6.71 -6.68
N TYR A 33 8.82 -7.18 -6.34
CA TYR A 33 10.07 -6.42 -6.40
C TYR A 33 11.27 -7.36 -6.48
N ARG A 34 12.40 -6.80 -6.87
CA ARG A 34 13.71 -7.46 -6.82
C ARG A 34 14.62 -6.74 -5.86
N PHE A 35 15.58 -7.46 -5.29
CA PHE A 35 16.62 -6.94 -4.43
C PHE A 35 17.88 -7.80 -4.50
N ASP A 36 18.98 -7.23 -4.10
CA ASP A 36 20.22 -7.95 -3.86
C ASP A 36 20.60 -7.90 -2.37
N LEU A 37 21.65 -8.58 -1.99
CA LEU A 37 22.14 -8.63 -0.60
C LEU A 37 23.38 -7.76 -0.39
N ARG A 38 23.67 -6.85 -1.31
CA ARG A 38 24.81 -5.93 -1.14
C ARG A 38 24.50 -4.92 -0.04
N PRO A 39 25.46 -4.66 0.83
CA PRO A 39 25.31 -3.60 1.82
C PRO A 39 25.07 -2.24 1.14
N VAL A 40 24.09 -1.51 1.62
CA VAL A 40 23.77 -0.15 1.14
C VAL A 40 24.30 0.84 2.17
N PRO A 41 25.11 1.84 1.77
CA PRO A 41 25.59 2.88 2.69
C PRO A 41 24.42 3.61 3.36
N PRO A 42 24.49 3.92 4.67
CA PRO A 42 23.41 4.62 5.37
C PRO A 42 23.00 5.95 4.74
N ILE A 43 23.93 6.65 4.08
CA ILE A 43 23.66 7.92 3.42
C ILE A 43 22.66 7.78 2.26
N ASP A 44 22.66 6.65 1.55
CA ASP A 44 21.75 6.41 0.45
C ASP A 44 20.30 6.34 0.93
N TYR A 45 20.07 5.78 2.14
CA TYR A 45 18.76 5.79 2.77
C TYR A 45 18.29 7.21 3.12
N VAL A 46 19.21 8.08 3.56
CA VAL A 46 18.87 9.49 3.86
C VAL A 46 18.40 10.20 2.60
N VAL A 47 19.13 10.03 1.48
CA VAL A 47 18.78 10.64 0.18
C VAL A 47 17.45 10.09 -0.33
N ALA A 48 17.28 8.76 -0.33
CA ALA A 48 16.05 8.12 -0.77
C ALA A 48 14.84 8.54 0.08
N ASN A 49 15.01 8.58 1.41
CA ASN A 49 13.95 9.01 2.32
C ASN A 49 13.58 10.49 2.13
N HIS A 50 14.57 11.36 1.89
CA HIS A 50 14.30 12.76 1.58
C HIS A 50 13.46 12.89 0.31
N TYR A 51 13.80 12.18 -0.77
CA TYR A 51 13.00 12.17 -2.00
C TYR A 51 11.57 11.69 -1.73
N VAL A 52 11.42 10.52 -1.10
CA VAL A 52 10.11 9.89 -0.84
C VAL A 52 9.21 10.80 0.00
N SER A 53 9.77 11.50 0.99
CA SER A 53 9.00 12.30 1.95
C SER A 53 8.76 13.76 1.54
N THR A 54 9.52 14.30 0.59
CA THR A 54 9.48 15.74 0.30
C THR A 54 9.39 16.10 -1.18
N HIS A 55 9.81 15.21 -2.09
CA HIS A 55 9.85 15.56 -3.52
C HIS A 55 8.43 15.74 -4.08
N PRO A 56 8.18 16.82 -4.89
CA PRO A 56 6.84 17.10 -5.44
C PRO A 56 6.28 15.94 -6.29
N ASP A 57 7.14 15.18 -6.98
CA ASP A 57 6.71 14.03 -7.79
C ASP A 57 6.64 12.72 -7.00
N SER A 58 6.90 12.77 -5.70
CA SER A 58 6.80 11.56 -4.88
C SER A 58 5.35 11.09 -4.75
N ASN A 59 5.14 9.82 -5.06
CA ASN A 59 3.84 9.19 -4.92
C ASN A 59 3.32 9.25 -3.46
N PHE A 60 4.23 9.18 -2.47
CA PHE A 60 3.87 9.25 -1.05
C PHE A 60 3.56 10.67 -0.56
N VAL A 61 4.01 11.70 -1.28
CA VAL A 61 3.62 13.08 -1.02
C VAL A 61 2.25 13.37 -1.62
N ASN A 62 1.95 12.80 -2.79
CA ASN A 62 0.76 13.15 -3.56
C ASN A 62 -0.45 12.25 -3.34
N HIS A 63 -0.26 11.03 -2.86
CA HIS A 63 -1.32 10.05 -2.72
C HIS A 63 -1.41 9.48 -1.31
N LEU A 64 -2.63 9.18 -0.88
CA LEU A 64 -2.89 8.43 0.33
C LEU A 64 -2.85 6.93 0.01
N ASN A 65 -1.92 6.20 0.64
CA ASN A 65 -1.80 4.76 0.51
C ASN A 65 -1.82 4.12 1.89
N VAL A 66 -2.85 3.35 2.18
CA VAL A 66 -2.97 2.62 3.44
C VAL A 66 -3.36 1.18 3.16
N ALA A 67 -2.75 0.24 3.85
CA ALA A 67 -3.11 -1.16 3.78
C ALA A 67 -3.14 -1.78 5.17
N ARG A 68 -4.09 -2.68 5.39
CA ARG A 68 -4.19 -3.50 6.60
C ARG A 68 -4.58 -4.91 6.23
N THR A 69 -3.83 -5.88 6.72
CA THR A 69 -4.14 -7.30 6.57
C THR A 69 -4.76 -7.82 7.86
N THR A 70 -5.84 -8.58 7.73
CA THR A 70 -6.48 -9.34 8.80
C THR A 70 -6.26 -10.84 8.55
N SER A 71 -6.84 -11.70 9.39
CA SER A 71 -6.75 -13.16 9.22
C SER A 71 -7.41 -13.67 7.93
N ASP A 72 -8.39 -12.95 7.37
CA ASP A 72 -9.21 -13.40 6.23
C ASP A 72 -9.28 -12.38 5.07
N SER A 73 -8.76 -11.18 5.25
CA SER A 73 -8.89 -10.11 4.28
C SER A 73 -7.72 -9.14 4.25
N ARG A 74 -7.55 -8.49 3.12
CA ARG A 74 -6.70 -7.32 2.96
C ARG A 74 -7.58 -6.11 2.65
N LEU A 75 -7.47 -5.09 3.49
CA LEU A 75 -8.05 -3.78 3.29
C LEU A 75 -7.01 -2.89 2.64
N SER A 76 -7.38 -2.12 1.65
CA SER A 76 -6.55 -1.07 1.08
C SER A 76 -7.36 0.18 0.83
N LEU A 77 -6.76 1.33 1.09
CA LEU A 77 -7.28 2.63 0.71
C LEU A 77 -6.23 3.31 -0.14
N HIS A 78 -6.59 3.60 -1.37
CA HIS A 78 -5.78 4.40 -2.26
C HIS A 78 -6.55 5.67 -2.61
N ASN A 79 -6.06 6.81 -2.13
CA ASN A 79 -6.80 8.07 -2.15
C ASN A 79 -8.20 7.89 -1.55
N ARG A 80 -9.23 7.92 -2.38
CA ARG A 80 -10.63 7.73 -2.00
C ARG A 80 -11.18 6.34 -2.33
N GLU A 81 -10.41 5.48 -3.03
CA GLU A 81 -10.84 4.12 -3.35
C GLU A 81 -10.54 3.16 -2.21
N PHE A 82 -11.58 2.73 -1.52
CA PHE A 82 -11.52 1.70 -0.48
C PHE A 82 -11.82 0.33 -1.07
N THR A 83 -10.90 -0.61 -0.92
CA THR A 83 -11.00 -1.98 -1.43
C THR A 83 -10.87 -3.01 -0.30
N VAL A 84 -11.77 -3.97 -0.29
CA VAL A 84 -11.71 -5.15 0.57
C VAL A 84 -11.51 -6.39 -0.30
N ARG A 85 -10.35 -7.04 -0.15
CA ARG A 85 -10.04 -8.30 -0.84
C ARG A 85 -10.08 -9.45 0.16
N ARG A 86 -10.86 -10.48 -0.15
CA ARG A 86 -10.92 -11.73 0.61
C ARG A 86 -10.46 -12.91 -0.23
N VAL A 87 -9.96 -13.96 0.44
CA VAL A 87 -9.58 -15.21 -0.23
C VAL A 87 -10.78 -15.78 -1.01
N ARG A 88 -10.55 -16.15 -2.26
CA ARG A 88 -11.53 -16.78 -3.16
C ARG A 88 -12.84 -15.99 -3.35
N ARG A 89 -12.82 -14.67 -3.15
CA ARG A 89 -13.95 -13.78 -3.41
C ARG A 89 -13.51 -12.62 -4.28
N GLU A 90 -14.42 -12.11 -5.08
CA GLU A 90 -14.18 -10.88 -5.84
C GLU A 90 -13.94 -9.69 -4.88
N PRO A 91 -12.99 -8.81 -5.20
CA PRO A 91 -12.76 -7.62 -4.41
C PRO A 91 -13.98 -6.71 -4.39
N LYS A 92 -14.35 -6.25 -3.21
CA LYS A 92 -15.37 -5.20 -3.06
C LYS A 92 -14.67 -3.84 -3.04
N ARG A 93 -15.13 -2.93 -3.91
CA ARG A 93 -14.59 -1.58 -4.03
C ARG A 93 -15.69 -0.56 -3.83
N ARG A 94 -15.34 0.57 -3.20
CA ARG A 94 -16.20 1.74 -3.11
C ARG A 94 -15.34 3.01 -3.03
N THR A 95 -15.86 4.10 -3.58
CA THR A 95 -15.25 5.43 -3.43
C THR A 95 -15.83 6.13 -2.21
N LEU A 96 -14.97 6.71 -1.38
CA LEU A 96 -15.37 7.49 -0.21
C LEU A 96 -15.83 8.88 -0.66
N GLY A 97 -17.06 9.24 -0.29
CA GLY A 97 -17.73 10.45 -0.79
C GLY A 97 -17.43 11.72 -0.02
N SER A 98 -16.79 11.64 1.15
CA SER A 98 -16.53 12.80 2.00
C SER A 98 -15.30 12.65 2.89
N VAL A 99 -14.79 13.78 3.40
CA VAL A 99 -13.72 13.80 4.41
C VAL A 99 -14.13 13.05 5.67
N ALA A 100 -15.37 13.19 6.11
CA ALA A 100 -15.88 12.49 7.29
C ALA A 100 -15.86 10.98 7.10
N GLU A 101 -16.26 10.47 5.92
CA GLU A 101 -16.21 9.06 5.58
C GLU A 101 -14.76 8.56 5.48
N SER A 102 -13.86 9.37 4.94
CA SER A 102 -12.42 9.06 4.88
C SER A 102 -11.83 8.92 6.28
N ARG A 103 -12.11 9.87 7.18
CA ARG A 103 -11.69 9.80 8.58
C ARG A 103 -12.23 8.55 9.27
N GLN A 104 -13.53 8.32 9.18
CA GLN A 104 -14.17 7.16 9.77
C GLN A 104 -13.56 5.85 9.27
N THR A 105 -13.31 5.74 7.97
CA THR A 105 -12.68 4.57 7.36
C THR A 105 -11.25 4.37 7.88
N LEU A 106 -10.44 5.41 7.93
CA LEU A 106 -9.07 5.36 8.46
C LEU A 106 -9.04 4.94 9.93
N GLU A 107 -9.92 5.47 10.73
CA GLU A 107 -9.97 5.17 12.17
C GLU A 107 -10.55 3.78 12.46
N GLN A 108 -11.68 3.42 11.85
CA GLN A 108 -12.39 2.18 12.16
C GLN A 108 -11.88 0.95 11.40
N GLN A 109 -11.49 1.11 10.13
CA GLN A 109 -11.04 -0.01 9.32
C GLN A 109 -9.53 -0.22 9.37
N PHE A 110 -8.76 0.88 9.40
CA PHE A 110 -7.30 0.82 9.43
C PHE A 110 -6.71 1.00 10.83
N LEU A 111 -7.53 1.38 11.82
CA LEU A 111 -7.13 1.61 13.22
C LEU A 111 -6.04 2.68 13.37
N ILE A 112 -6.11 3.71 12.53
CA ILE A 112 -5.19 4.85 12.56
C ILE A 112 -5.82 5.95 13.41
N ARG A 113 -5.11 6.39 14.44
CA ARG A 113 -5.53 7.56 15.22
C ARG A 113 -5.19 8.84 14.46
N LEU A 114 -6.21 9.56 14.02
CA LEU A 114 -6.05 10.79 13.25
C LEU A 114 -6.01 12.03 14.15
N PRO A 115 -5.10 12.99 13.90
CA PRO A 115 -5.14 14.26 14.61
C PRO A 115 -6.33 15.12 14.15
N ALA A 116 -6.85 15.94 15.08
CA ALA A 116 -7.83 16.98 14.77
C ALA A 116 -7.07 18.19 14.20
N HIS A 117 -6.79 18.21 12.92
CA HIS A 117 -6.03 19.29 12.28
C HIS A 117 -6.65 19.71 10.94
N PRO A 118 -6.95 21.02 10.73
CA PRO A 118 -7.62 21.50 9.52
C PRO A 118 -6.88 21.24 8.21
N GLN A 119 -5.53 21.14 8.25
CA GLN A 119 -4.75 20.80 7.06
C GLN A 119 -4.95 19.36 6.63
N LEU A 120 -5.15 18.42 7.57
CA LEU A 120 -5.45 17.04 7.26
C LEU A 120 -6.77 16.93 6.48
N ASP A 121 -7.81 17.63 6.94
CA ASP A 121 -9.11 17.61 6.29
C ASP A 121 -9.05 18.20 4.89
N ARG A 122 -8.36 19.33 4.72
CA ARG A 122 -8.11 19.91 3.39
C ARG A 122 -7.35 18.94 2.48
N ARG A 123 -6.38 18.23 3.03
CA ARG A 123 -5.61 17.25 2.24
C ARG A 123 -6.47 16.05 1.83
N LEU A 124 -7.29 15.51 2.74
CA LEU A 124 -8.22 14.43 2.44
C LEU A 124 -9.27 14.85 1.39
N ASP A 125 -9.73 16.09 1.44
CA ASP A 125 -10.69 16.63 0.47
C ASP A 125 -10.08 16.80 -0.93
N SER A 126 -8.80 17.15 -1.01
CA SER A 126 -8.07 17.36 -2.26
C SER A 126 -7.59 16.07 -2.95
N LEU A 127 -7.79 14.89 -2.34
CA LEU A 127 -7.36 13.64 -2.92
C LEU A 127 -8.20 13.29 -4.16
N PRO A 128 -7.57 12.80 -5.25
CA PRO A 128 -8.31 12.36 -6.42
C PRO A 128 -9.13 11.09 -6.14
N ASP A 129 -10.24 10.92 -6.87
CA ASP A 129 -11.12 9.76 -6.73
C ASP A 129 -10.47 8.47 -7.25
N SER A 130 -9.63 8.56 -8.28
CA SER A 130 -8.94 7.43 -8.88
C SER A 130 -7.47 7.71 -9.10
N VAL A 131 -6.68 6.64 -9.16
CA VAL A 131 -5.29 6.72 -9.62
C VAL A 131 -5.31 6.93 -11.12
N PRO A 132 -4.48 7.83 -11.66
CA PRO A 132 -4.13 7.77 -13.08
C PRO A 132 -3.51 6.39 -13.37
N ALA A 133 -4.01 5.73 -14.38
CA ALA A 133 -3.52 4.43 -14.83
C ALA A 133 -2.06 4.53 -15.32
#